data_64bde37dbf5d6550914f0846d5e18274
#
_entry.id   64bde37dbf5d6550914f0846d5e18274
#
_cell.length_a   1.000
_cell.length_b   1.000
_cell.length_c   1.000
_cell.angle_alpha   90.00
_cell.angle_beta   90.00
_cell.angle_gamma   90.00
#
_symmetry.space_group_name_H-M   'P 1'
#
loop_
_entity.id
_entity.type
_entity.pdbx_description
1 polymer ?
#
loop_
_entity_poly.entity_id
_entity_poly.type
_entity_poly.pdbx_seq_one_letter_code
_entity_poly.pdbx_strand_id
1 'polypeptide(L)'
;MIDRTQKLQTLIDDNPGIRFREIMRSSGLKNGVLSYYLKKLEVTGVVKVVRGPRQVRFYSPSITEEESIVIKALRKETPRALLLALIKEDGLEFSQLVKEVKK
;
A
#
# COMPACT_ATOMS: atom_id res chain seq x y z
N MET A 1 -8.58 -2.51 -22.68
CA MET A 1 -8.62 -1.27 -21.92
C MET A 1 -8.60 -1.60 -20.43
N ILE A 2 -7.70 -0.98 -19.68
CA ILE A 2 -7.58 -1.24 -18.23
C ILE A 2 -8.67 -0.48 -17.49
N ASP A 3 -9.46 -1.20 -16.70
CA ASP A 3 -10.49 -0.64 -15.86
C ASP A 3 -9.88 0.24 -14.75
N ARG A 4 -10.63 1.24 -14.26
CA ARG A 4 -10.18 2.10 -13.17
C ARG A 4 -9.85 1.34 -11.90
N THR A 5 -10.66 0.31 -11.57
CA THR A 5 -10.41 -0.53 -10.39
C THR A 5 -9.10 -1.28 -10.54
N GLN A 6 -8.80 -1.77 -11.73
CA GLN A 6 -7.57 -2.49 -12.02
C GLN A 6 -6.36 -1.58 -11.93
N LYS A 7 -6.48 -0.35 -12.44
CA LYS A 7 -5.40 0.65 -12.33
C LYS A 7 -5.10 0.98 -10.87
N LEU A 8 -6.15 1.16 -10.07
CA LEU A 8 -5.99 1.47 -8.64
C LEU A 8 -5.36 0.30 -7.89
N GLN A 9 -5.78 -0.92 -8.21
CA GLN A 9 -5.21 -2.11 -7.60
C GLN A 9 -3.72 -2.21 -7.91
N THR A 10 -3.34 -2.02 -9.17
CA THR A 10 -1.94 -2.05 -9.59
C THR A 10 -1.13 -0.97 -8.87
N LEU A 11 -1.68 0.24 -8.77
CA LEU A 11 -1.02 1.34 -8.08
C LEU A 11 -0.76 0.99 -6.61
N ILE A 12 -1.72 0.39 -5.95
CA ILE A 12 -1.60 -0.01 -4.55
C ILE A 12 -0.60 -1.15 -4.39
N ASP A 13 -0.66 -2.13 -5.28
CA ASP A 13 0.27 -3.27 -5.24
C ASP A 13 1.71 -2.83 -5.45
N ASP A 14 1.92 -1.86 -6.33
CA ASP A 14 3.26 -1.33 -6.62
C ASP A 14 3.75 -0.34 -5.57
N ASN A 15 2.86 0.16 -4.72
CA ASN A 15 3.18 1.17 -3.72
C ASN A 15 2.58 0.80 -2.37
N PRO A 16 3.06 -0.27 -1.72
CA PRO A 16 2.49 -0.72 -0.45
C PRO A 16 2.56 0.37 0.61
N GLY A 17 1.45 0.56 1.31
CA GLY A 17 1.33 1.61 2.31
C GLY A 17 0.99 2.97 1.75
N ILE A 18 0.61 3.05 0.49
CA ILE A 18 0.23 4.31 -0.15
C ILE A 18 -0.98 4.92 0.57
N ARG A 19 -0.99 6.24 0.71
CA ARG A 19 -2.07 6.96 1.38
C ARG A 19 -3.10 7.44 0.36
N PHE A 20 -4.30 7.74 0.85
CA PHE A 20 -5.40 8.20 0.01
C PHE A 20 -5.01 9.40 -0.84
N ARG A 21 -4.35 10.38 -0.23
CA ARG A 21 -3.93 11.60 -0.92
C ARG A 21 -2.95 11.30 -2.06
N GLU A 22 -2.05 10.36 -1.84
CA GLU A 22 -1.09 9.95 -2.87
C GLU A 22 -1.78 9.24 -4.02
N ILE A 23 -2.77 8.38 -3.71
CA ILE A 23 -3.56 7.70 -4.73
C ILE A 23 -4.33 8.72 -5.56
N MET A 24 -4.93 9.70 -4.90
CA MET A 24 -5.69 10.76 -5.58
C MET A 24 -4.79 11.53 -6.54
N ARG A 25 -3.60 11.89 -6.10
CA ARG A 25 -2.64 12.62 -6.93
C ARG A 25 -2.18 11.79 -8.12
N SER A 26 -1.87 10.52 -7.91
CA SER A 26 -1.37 9.64 -8.97
C SER A 26 -2.45 9.23 -9.96
N SER A 27 -3.67 9.07 -9.50
CA SER A 27 -4.79 8.61 -10.35
C SER A 27 -5.49 9.76 -11.07
N GLY A 28 -5.40 10.97 -10.54
CA GLY A 28 -6.14 12.11 -11.07
C GLY A 28 -7.64 12.08 -10.78
N LEU A 29 -8.08 11.14 -9.95
CA LEU A 29 -9.49 11.01 -9.62
C LEU A 29 -9.87 11.97 -8.49
N LYS A 30 -11.11 12.45 -8.52
CA LYS A 30 -11.64 13.30 -7.46
C LYS A 30 -11.96 12.48 -6.22
N ASN A 31 -11.99 13.15 -5.07
CA ASN A 31 -12.19 12.52 -3.76
C ASN A 31 -13.39 11.56 -3.75
N GLY A 32 -14.57 12.00 -4.18
CA GLY A 32 -15.76 11.17 -4.15
C GLY A 32 -15.69 9.95 -5.04
N VAL A 33 -15.13 10.11 -6.23
CA VAL A 33 -14.96 9.01 -7.18
C VAL A 33 -13.95 8.01 -6.66
N LEU A 34 -12.82 8.50 -6.15
CA LEU A 34 -11.77 7.65 -5.60
C LEU A 34 -12.28 6.85 -4.40
N SER A 35 -12.99 7.52 -3.48
CA SER A 35 -13.56 6.87 -2.30
C SER A 35 -14.49 5.72 -2.68
N TYR A 36 -15.31 5.94 -3.70
CA TYR A 36 -16.22 4.91 -4.19
C TYR A 36 -15.47 3.67 -4.68
N TYR A 37 -14.47 3.87 -5.52
CA TYR A 37 -13.70 2.74 -6.07
C TYR A 37 -12.86 2.03 -5.01
N LEU A 38 -12.25 2.78 -4.09
CA LEU A 38 -11.45 2.18 -3.03
C LEU A 38 -12.31 1.36 -2.08
N LYS A 39 -13.52 1.84 -1.77
CA LYS A 39 -14.46 1.08 -0.95
C LYS A 39 -14.87 -0.21 -1.64
N LYS A 40 -15.11 -0.14 -2.93
CA LYS A 40 -15.47 -1.32 -3.72
C LYS A 40 -14.34 -2.35 -3.70
N LEU A 41 -13.09 -1.90 -3.86
CA LEU A 41 -11.92 -2.78 -3.81
C LEU A 41 -11.75 -3.41 -2.43
N GLU A 42 -12.00 -2.64 -1.38
CA GLU A 42 -11.92 -3.15 -0.01
C GLU A 42 -12.99 -4.22 0.23
N VAL A 43 -14.22 -3.96 -0.17
CA VAL A 43 -15.34 -4.87 0.03
C VAL A 43 -15.12 -6.19 -0.72
N THR A 44 -14.56 -6.12 -1.93
CA THR A 44 -14.29 -7.32 -2.72
C THR A 44 -13.04 -8.06 -2.27
N GLY A 45 -12.28 -7.49 -1.34
CA GLY A 45 -11.12 -8.16 -0.77
C GLY A 45 -9.85 -8.10 -1.60
N VAL A 46 -9.81 -7.26 -2.64
CA VAL A 46 -8.61 -7.12 -3.50
C VAL A 46 -7.67 -6.03 -3.01
N VAL A 47 -8.07 -5.30 -1.97
CA VAL A 47 -7.25 -4.27 -1.33
C VAL A 47 -7.48 -4.34 0.17
N LYS A 48 -6.40 -4.26 0.93
CA LYS A 48 -6.47 -4.20 2.39
C LYS A 48 -6.27 -2.76 2.84
N VAL A 49 -7.13 -2.30 3.74
CA VAL A 49 -7.08 -0.93 4.26
C VAL A 49 -6.73 -0.97 5.75
N VAL A 50 -5.66 -0.27 6.12
CA VAL A 50 -5.25 -0.13 7.51
C VAL A 50 -5.55 1.30 7.94
N ARG A 51 -6.47 1.43 8.89
CA ARG A 51 -6.92 2.72 9.40
C ARG A 51 -6.23 3.03 10.72
N GLY A 52 -5.48 4.12 10.74
CA GLY A 52 -4.85 4.63 11.95
C GLY A 52 -5.47 5.94 12.39
N PRO A 53 -5.00 6.51 13.52
CA PRO A 53 -5.58 7.74 14.07
C PRO A 53 -5.49 8.96 13.14
N ARG A 54 -4.50 9.03 12.28
CA ARG A 54 -4.28 10.18 11.41
C ARG A 54 -4.16 9.83 9.95
N GLN A 55 -4.03 8.55 9.63
CA GLN A 55 -3.73 8.11 8.27
C GLN A 55 -4.48 6.84 7.95
N VAL A 56 -4.83 6.72 6.67
CA VAL A 56 -5.35 5.48 6.12
C VAL A 56 -4.37 5.04 5.04
N ARG A 57 -3.90 3.80 5.15
CA ARG A 57 -2.94 3.24 4.20
C ARG A 57 -3.52 2.02 3.51
N PHE A 58 -3.13 1.82 2.27
CA PHE A 58 -3.66 0.78 1.41
C PHE A 58 -2.57 -0.21 1.04
N TYR A 59 -2.92 -1.49 1.04
CA TYR A 59 -1.99 -2.59 0.78
C TYR A 59 -2.65 -3.65 -0.09
N SER A 60 -1.84 -4.50 -0.72
CA SER A 60 -2.37 -5.70 -1.33
C SER A 60 -2.92 -6.62 -0.22
N PRO A 61 -3.89 -7.50 -0.53
CA PRO A 61 -4.51 -8.34 0.50
C PRO A 61 -3.57 -9.37 1.12
N SER A 62 -2.44 -9.65 0.48
CA SER A 62 -1.46 -10.60 1.00
C SER A 62 -0.57 -10.02 2.11
N ILE A 63 -0.60 -8.71 2.32
CA ILE A 63 0.21 -8.07 3.35
C ILE A 63 -0.39 -8.33 4.73
N THR A 64 0.42 -8.86 5.65
CA THR A 64 0.00 -9.08 7.03
C THR A 64 0.03 -7.79 7.82
N GLU A 65 -0.60 -7.81 9.00
CA GLU A 65 -0.59 -6.65 9.89
C GLU A 65 0.84 -6.27 10.31
N GLU A 66 1.67 -7.27 10.63
CA GLU A 66 3.07 -7.03 10.98
C GLU A 66 3.85 -6.42 9.82
N GLU A 67 3.63 -6.92 8.61
CA GLU A 67 4.28 -6.39 7.43
C GLU A 67 3.88 -4.95 7.17
N SER A 68 2.61 -4.59 7.43
CA SER A 68 2.15 -3.22 7.23
C SER A 68 2.84 -2.25 8.18
N ILE A 69 3.14 -2.68 9.40
CA ILE A 69 3.87 -1.86 10.37
C ILE A 69 5.28 -1.58 9.88
N VAL A 70 5.94 -2.60 9.37
CA VAL A 70 7.31 -2.48 8.83
C VAL A 70 7.32 -1.54 7.63
N ILE A 71 6.38 -1.71 6.72
CA ILE A 71 6.28 -0.86 5.52
C ILE A 71 6.08 0.60 5.92
N LYS A 72 5.21 0.85 6.89
CA LYS A 72 4.96 2.21 7.38
C LYS A 72 6.24 2.85 7.92
N ALA A 73 7.01 2.10 8.69
CA ALA A 73 8.27 2.59 9.26
C ALA A 73 9.29 2.87 8.15
N LEU A 74 9.42 1.97 7.20
CA LEU A 74 10.39 2.11 6.12
C LEU A 74 10.06 3.29 5.20
N ARG A 75 8.78 3.57 4.99
CA ARG A 75 8.38 4.71 4.14
C ARG A 75 8.80 6.05 4.72
N LYS A 76 9.03 6.13 6.02
CA LYS A 76 9.50 7.37 6.65
C LYS A 76 11.00 7.58 6.47
N GLU A 77 11.76 6.49 6.44
CA GLU A 77 13.23 6.55 6.45
C GLU A 77 13.86 6.17 5.13
N THR A 78 13.16 5.41 4.31
CA THR A 78 13.70 4.83 3.08
C THR A 78 12.90 5.29 1.87
N PRO A 79 13.56 5.73 0.79
CA PRO A 79 12.86 6.07 -0.44
C PRO A 79 12.01 4.88 -0.94
N ARG A 80 10.83 5.20 -1.42
CA ARG A 80 9.89 4.19 -1.89
C ARG A 80 10.50 3.26 -2.94
N ALA A 81 11.26 3.82 -3.87
CA ALA A 81 11.89 3.02 -4.92
C ALA A 81 12.84 1.97 -4.34
N LEU A 82 13.60 2.35 -3.31
CA LEU A 82 14.51 1.43 -2.66
C LEU A 82 13.76 0.33 -1.91
N LEU A 83 12.66 0.70 -1.24
CA LEU A 83 11.82 -0.27 -0.55
C LEU A 83 11.28 -1.32 -1.51
N LEU A 84 10.74 -0.89 -2.65
CA LEU A 84 10.21 -1.80 -3.66
C LEU A 84 11.30 -2.70 -4.24
N ALA A 85 12.49 -2.14 -4.48
CA ALA A 85 13.62 -2.91 -4.99
C ALA A 85 14.01 -4.02 -4.01
N LEU A 86 14.09 -3.70 -2.72
CA LEU A 86 14.42 -4.67 -1.69
C LEU A 86 13.41 -5.81 -1.63
N ILE A 87 12.13 -5.48 -1.75
CA ILE A 87 11.06 -6.47 -1.70
C ILE A 87 11.09 -7.37 -2.94
N LYS A 88 11.31 -6.78 -4.12
CA LYS A 88 11.20 -7.52 -5.38
C LYS A 88 12.46 -8.27 -5.76
N GLU A 89 13.63 -7.68 -5.56
CA GLU A 89 14.88 -8.24 -6.07
C GLU A 89 15.58 -9.19 -5.11
N ASP A 90 15.65 -8.82 -3.85
CA ASP A 90 16.40 -9.59 -2.89
C ASP A 90 15.63 -10.76 -2.29
N GLY A 91 14.34 -10.85 -2.60
CA GLY A 91 13.52 -11.89 -2.01
C GLY A 91 13.48 -11.79 -0.50
N LEU A 92 13.77 -10.62 0.04
CA LEU A 92 13.72 -10.40 1.48
C LEU A 92 12.31 -10.66 1.99
N GLU A 93 12.21 -11.59 2.89
CA GLU A 93 10.93 -11.84 3.52
C GLU A 93 10.64 -10.75 4.54
N PHE A 94 9.40 -10.34 4.59
CA PHE A 94 8.97 -9.34 5.56
C PHE A 94 9.28 -9.76 6.99
N SER A 95 9.28 -11.06 7.27
CA SER A 95 9.63 -11.57 8.59
C SER A 95 11.05 -11.16 9.01
N GLN A 96 11.99 -11.11 8.07
CA GLN A 96 13.35 -10.67 8.36
C GLN A 96 13.40 -9.17 8.66
N LEU A 97 12.64 -8.39 7.90
CA LEU A 97 12.56 -6.94 8.11
C LEU A 97 11.91 -6.63 9.47
N VAL A 98 10.89 -7.39 9.84
CA VAL A 98 10.23 -7.22 11.14
C VAL A 98 11.22 -7.44 12.28
N LYS A 99 12.04 -8.48 12.18
CA LYS A 99 13.04 -8.79 13.21
C LYS A 99 14.06 -7.67 13.37
N GLU A 100 14.49 -7.06 12.26
CA GLU A 100 15.46 -5.97 12.30
C GLU A 100 14.87 -4.69 12.89
N VAL A 101 13.62 -4.38 12.56
CA VAL A 101 12.97 -3.16 13.03
C VAL A 101 12.61 -3.25 14.51
N LYS A 102 12.30 -4.44 15.03
CA LYS A 102 11.90 -4.61 16.43
C LYS A 102 13.06 -4.65 17.42
N LYS A 103 14.29 -4.61 16.95
CA LYS A 103 15.44 -4.59 17.87
C LYS A 103 15.64 -3.23 18.54
#